data_eebd3b89e71c65d3d2df70b15060b96a
#
_entry.id   eebd3b89e71c65d3d2df70b15060b96a
#
_cell.length_a   1.000
_cell.length_b   1.000
_cell.length_c   1.000
_cell.angle_alpha   90.00
_cell.angle_beta   90.00
_cell.angle_gamma   90.00
#
_symmetry.space_group_name_H-M   'P 1'
#
loop_
_entity.id
_entity.type
_entity.pdbx_description
1 polymer ?
#
loop_
_entity_poly.entity_id
_entity_poly.type
_entity_poly.pdbx_seq_one_letter_code
_entity_poly.pdbx_strand_id
1 'polypeptide(L)'
;MDAYVYQAALLCRPCAVETMTALESENMRDGSAYSRVQVWPHSWQESNYYPQGPYGDGGGEADTPQHCDHCNAFLDNPLTQDGYRYVNEKLTEHARDGSGEAEVLKQWSERYNVNLFAPGSVTLDDLKFELLA
;
A
#
# COMPACT_ATOMS: atom_id res chain seq x y z
N MET A 1 6.76 5.34 -0.98
CA MET A 1 6.09 5.26 -2.31
C MET A 1 4.79 6.06 -2.27
N ASP A 2 4.46 6.73 -3.34
CA ASP A 2 3.24 7.55 -3.38
C ASP A 2 1.99 6.68 -3.35
N ALA A 3 1.08 7.02 -2.45
CA ALA A 3 -0.22 6.39 -2.33
C ALA A 3 -1.33 7.42 -2.49
N TYR A 4 -2.47 6.96 -2.94
CA TYR A 4 -3.66 7.78 -3.12
C TYR A 4 -4.84 7.12 -2.42
N VAL A 5 -5.78 7.92 -1.93
CA VAL A 5 -6.98 7.43 -1.26
C VAL A 5 -8.18 7.69 -2.15
N TYR A 6 -8.96 6.62 -2.40
CA TYR A 6 -10.17 6.69 -3.18
C TYR A 6 -11.18 5.66 -2.68
N GLN A 7 -12.36 6.12 -2.28
CA GLN A 7 -13.45 5.27 -1.79
C GLN A 7 -12.98 4.29 -0.71
N ALA A 8 -12.29 4.82 0.30
CA ALA A 8 -11.73 4.07 1.43
C ALA A 8 -10.67 3.02 1.02
N ALA A 9 -10.13 3.10 -0.18
CA ALA A 9 -9.06 2.23 -0.66
C ALA A 9 -7.76 3.00 -0.83
N LEU A 10 -6.63 2.30 -0.69
CA LEU A 10 -5.32 2.84 -1.03
C LEU A 10 -4.94 2.38 -2.42
N LEU A 11 -4.47 3.30 -3.24
CA LEU A 11 -4.05 3.02 -4.61
C LEU A 11 -2.60 3.45 -4.82
N CYS A 12 -1.85 2.67 -5.59
CA CYS A 12 -0.56 3.10 -6.09
C CYS A 12 -0.77 4.15 -7.19
N ARG A 13 0.31 4.85 -7.57
CA ARG A 13 0.19 5.91 -8.56
C ARG A 13 -0.39 5.45 -9.92
N PRO A 14 0.09 4.35 -10.53
CA PRO A 14 -0.49 3.91 -11.79
C PRO A 14 -2.00 3.63 -11.71
N CYS A 15 -2.45 2.98 -10.64
CA CYS A 15 -3.87 2.69 -10.46
C CYS A 15 -4.69 3.96 -10.21
N ALA A 16 -4.14 4.90 -9.44
CA ALA A 16 -4.79 6.17 -9.19
C ALA A 16 -4.92 6.99 -10.47
N VAL A 17 -3.86 7.05 -11.27
CA VAL A 17 -3.87 7.77 -12.54
C VAL A 17 -4.88 7.16 -13.51
N GLU A 18 -4.97 5.85 -13.56
CA GLU A 18 -5.97 5.15 -14.38
C GLU A 18 -7.39 5.53 -13.96
N THR A 19 -7.66 5.55 -12.66
CA THR A 19 -8.96 5.95 -12.12
C THR A 19 -9.26 7.42 -12.42
N MET A 20 -8.30 8.29 -12.22
CA MET A 20 -8.43 9.73 -12.51
C MET A 20 -8.77 9.95 -13.99
N THR A 21 -8.06 9.26 -14.89
CA THR A 21 -8.28 9.37 -16.32
C THR A 21 -9.68 8.93 -16.70
N ALA A 22 -10.17 7.84 -16.12
CA ALA A 22 -11.53 7.36 -16.38
C ALA A 22 -12.58 8.37 -15.91
N LEU A 23 -12.39 8.93 -14.71
CA LEU A 23 -13.32 9.92 -14.15
C LEU A 23 -13.32 11.21 -14.98
N GLU A 24 -12.16 11.66 -15.40
CA GLU A 24 -12.03 12.84 -16.26
C GLU A 24 -12.73 12.62 -17.60
N SER A 25 -12.58 11.44 -18.19
CA SER A 25 -13.22 11.09 -19.44
C SER A 25 -14.74 11.07 -19.32
N GLU A 26 -15.27 10.53 -18.21
CA GLU A 26 -16.71 10.57 -17.95
C GLU A 26 -17.23 11.99 -17.81
N ASN A 27 -16.51 12.83 -17.06
CA ASN A 27 -16.87 14.23 -16.87
C ASN A 27 -16.95 14.97 -18.21
N MET A 28 -16.01 14.67 -19.11
CA MET A 28 -15.98 15.28 -20.45
C MET A 28 -17.14 14.77 -21.32
N ARG A 29 -17.54 13.50 -21.19
CA ARG A 29 -18.65 12.92 -21.95
C ARG A 29 -19.99 13.52 -21.62
N ASP A 30 -20.15 14.01 -20.39
CA ASP A 30 -21.42 14.61 -19.98
C ASP A 30 -21.75 15.87 -20.74
N GLY A 31 -20.83 16.38 -21.57
CA GLY A 31 -21.04 17.59 -22.33
C GLY A 31 -21.19 18.83 -21.47
N SER A 32 -20.75 18.75 -20.22
CA SER A 32 -20.84 19.86 -19.29
C SER A 32 -19.87 20.98 -19.67
N ALA A 33 -20.10 22.19 -19.15
CA ALA A 33 -19.18 23.29 -19.33
C ALA A 33 -17.80 23.03 -18.72
N TYR A 34 -17.72 22.12 -17.78
CA TYR A 34 -16.47 21.75 -17.12
C TYR A 34 -15.47 21.11 -18.08
N SER A 35 -15.96 20.31 -19.03
CA SER A 35 -15.09 19.64 -19.98
C SER A 35 -14.34 20.62 -20.88
N ARG A 36 -14.88 21.80 -21.12
CA ARG A 36 -14.30 22.82 -21.99
C ARG A 36 -13.27 23.70 -21.30
N VAL A 37 -13.49 23.98 -20.02
CA VAL A 37 -12.65 24.91 -19.25
C VAL A 37 -11.76 24.20 -18.27
N GLN A 38 -11.78 22.88 -18.25
CA GLN A 38 -11.00 22.04 -17.36
C GLN A 38 -11.18 22.38 -15.88
N VAL A 39 -12.40 22.78 -15.49
CA VAL A 39 -12.75 23.03 -14.11
C VAL A 39 -13.28 21.72 -13.50
N TRP A 40 -12.65 21.32 -12.41
CA TRP A 40 -13.02 20.07 -11.74
C TRP A 40 -14.28 20.25 -10.90
N PRO A 41 -15.16 19.25 -10.84
CA PRO A 41 -16.28 19.30 -9.90
C PRO A 41 -15.77 19.48 -8.47
N HIS A 42 -16.51 20.26 -7.67
CA HIS A 42 -16.11 20.52 -6.29
C HIS A 42 -15.98 19.22 -5.48
N SER A 43 -16.83 18.23 -5.76
CA SER A 43 -16.78 16.92 -5.09
C SER A 43 -15.45 16.19 -5.29
N TRP A 44 -14.67 16.53 -6.31
CA TRP A 44 -13.38 15.90 -6.56
C TRP A 44 -12.30 16.30 -5.53
N GLN A 45 -12.63 17.14 -4.59
CA GLN A 45 -11.79 17.42 -3.43
C GLN A 45 -12.00 16.39 -2.31
N GLU A 46 -12.91 15.44 -2.51
CA GLU A 46 -13.23 14.39 -1.56
C GLU A 46 -12.87 13.01 -2.12
N SER A 47 -12.30 12.15 -1.27
CA SER A 47 -11.85 10.82 -1.68
C SER A 47 -12.97 9.89 -2.14
N ASN A 48 -14.22 10.16 -1.76
CA ASN A 48 -15.35 9.37 -2.22
C ASN A 48 -15.64 9.55 -3.72
N TYR A 49 -15.18 10.64 -4.31
CA TYR A 49 -15.49 11.01 -5.69
C TYR A 49 -14.29 11.10 -6.59
N TYR A 50 -13.11 11.27 -6.04
CA TYR A 50 -11.89 11.41 -6.83
C TYR A 50 -10.68 11.03 -5.97
N PRO A 51 -9.67 10.34 -6.54
CA PRO A 51 -8.47 10.00 -5.78
C PRO A 51 -7.76 11.21 -5.20
N GLN A 52 -7.41 11.14 -3.92
CA GLN A 52 -6.69 12.19 -3.20
C GLN A 52 -5.26 11.73 -2.91
N GLY A 53 -4.32 12.64 -3.02
CA GLY A 53 -2.90 12.41 -2.79
C GLY A 53 -2.07 13.28 -3.71
N PRO A 54 -0.77 13.00 -3.89
CA PRO A 54 -0.06 11.82 -3.38
C PRO A 54 0.33 11.92 -1.90
N TYR A 55 0.31 10.80 -1.22
CA TYR A 55 0.86 10.66 0.12
C TYR A 55 2.18 9.88 0.01
N GLY A 56 3.30 10.59 0.16
CA GLY A 56 4.62 10.04 -0.13
C GLY A 56 5.10 8.94 0.79
N ASP A 57 4.41 8.74 1.91
CA ASP A 57 4.73 7.73 2.92
C ASP A 57 3.90 6.44 2.77
N GLY A 58 3.39 6.17 1.58
CA GLY A 58 2.64 4.94 1.31
C GLY A 58 1.29 4.87 1.98
N GLY A 59 0.73 6.01 2.36
CA GLY A 59 -0.54 6.09 3.08
C GLY A 59 -0.39 6.28 4.58
N GLY A 60 0.84 6.38 5.07
CA GLY A 60 1.13 6.68 6.47
C GLY A 60 1.46 5.46 7.31
N GLU A 61 1.82 5.72 8.57
CA GLU A 61 2.15 4.68 9.53
C GLU A 61 0.94 3.80 9.82
N ALA A 62 1.14 2.50 9.78
CA ALA A 62 0.06 1.54 9.96
C ALA A 62 0.53 0.29 10.71
N ASP A 63 -0.44 -0.49 11.19
CA ASP A 63 -0.19 -1.73 11.92
C ASP A 63 0.12 -2.91 10.99
N THR A 64 0.12 -2.70 9.69
CA THR A 64 0.51 -3.69 8.69
C THR A 64 1.15 -3.00 7.51
N PRO A 65 1.98 -3.71 6.72
CA PRO A 65 2.42 -3.20 5.44
C PRO A 65 1.20 -2.94 4.53
N GLN A 66 1.21 -1.83 3.83
CA GLN A 66 0.10 -1.46 2.95
C GLN A 66 0.41 -1.79 1.50
N HIS A 67 -0.61 -2.26 0.81
CA HIS A 67 -0.53 -2.60 -0.61
C HIS A 67 -1.67 -1.91 -1.35
N CYS A 68 -1.46 -1.66 -2.63
CA CYS A 68 -2.52 -1.12 -3.48
C CYS A 68 -3.71 -2.07 -3.49
N ASP A 69 -4.89 -1.56 -3.17
CA ASP A 69 -6.10 -2.38 -3.12
C ASP A 69 -6.56 -2.87 -4.49
N HIS A 70 -6.02 -2.30 -5.56
CA HIS A 70 -6.37 -2.68 -6.92
C HIS A 70 -5.39 -3.69 -7.53
N CYS A 71 -4.07 -3.41 -7.46
CA CYS A 71 -3.06 -4.25 -8.11
C CYS A 71 -2.13 -4.96 -7.13
N ASN A 72 -2.30 -4.75 -5.83
CA ASN A 72 -1.50 -5.36 -4.76
C ASN A 72 -0.04 -4.91 -4.71
N ALA A 73 0.34 -3.84 -5.39
CA ALA A 73 1.69 -3.30 -5.31
C ALA A 73 1.99 -2.83 -3.88
N PHE A 74 3.19 -3.14 -3.40
CA PHE A 74 3.63 -2.72 -2.07
C PHE A 74 3.83 -1.21 -2.03
N LEU A 75 3.20 -0.53 -1.06
CA LEU A 75 3.23 0.93 -0.95
C LEU A 75 4.35 1.46 -0.06
N ASP A 76 5.11 0.55 0.56
CA ASP A 76 6.33 0.93 1.28
C ASP A 76 6.06 1.96 2.41
N ASN A 77 5.00 1.74 3.16
CA ASN A 77 4.63 2.60 4.28
C ASN A 77 5.44 2.29 5.54
N PRO A 78 5.61 3.26 6.46
CA PRO A 78 6.20 2.98 7.76
C PRO A 78 5.26 2.14 8.63
N LEU A 79 5.82 1.43 9.61
CA LEU A 79 5.06 0.57 10.50
C LEU A 79 5.08 1.07 11.93
N THR A 80 3.95 0.85 12.63
CA THR A 80 3.89 0.96 14.08
C THR A 80 4.61 -0.23 14.71
N GLN A 81 4.73 -0.24 16.03
CA GLN A 81 5.29 -1.38 16.76
C GLN A 81 4.46 -2.65 16.51
N ASP A 82 3.15 -2.52 16.46
CA ASP A 82 2.25 -3.63 16.13
C ASP A 82 2.44 -4.10 14.68
N GLY A 83 2.77 -3.18 13.78
CA GLY A 83 3.10 -3.52 12.40
C GLY A 83 4.35 -4.39 12.30
N TYR A 84 5.37 -4.08 13.08
CA TYR A 84 6.58 -4.91 13.14
C TYR A 84 6.28 -6.30 13.70
N ARG A 85 5.40 -6.39 14.70
CA ARG A 85 4.96 -7.69 15.23
C ARG A 85 4.25 -8.49 14.17
N TYR A 86 3.39 -7.86 13.40
CA TYR A 86 2.68 -8.52 12.30
C TYR A 86 3.64 -9.10 11.27
N VAL A 87 4.63 -8.31 10.83
CA VAL A 87 5.64 -8.78 9.88
C VAL A 87 6.45 -9.92 10.49
N ASN A 88 6.84 -9.80 11.76
CA ASN A 88 7.57 -10.85 12.48
C ASN A 88 6.79 -12.16 12.50
N GLU A 89 5.48 -12.11 12.79
CA GLU A 89 4.62 -13.30 12.80
C GLU A 89 4.58 -13.95 11.43
N LYS A 90 4.41 -13.16 10.37
CA LYS A 90 4.32 -13.68 9.01
C LYS A 90 5.64 -14.29 8.55
N LEU A 91 6.75 -13.65 8.85
CA LEU A 91 8.08 -14.21 8.53
C LEU A 91 8.37 -15.48 9.33
N THR A 92 7.95 -15.52 10.60
CA THR A 92 8.10 -16.68 11.45
C THR A 92 7.29 -17.88 10.93
N GLU A 93 6.04 -17.64 10.53
CA GLU A 93 5.19 -18.65 9.93
C GLU A 93 5.80 -19.20 8.64
N HIS A 94 6.33 -18.32 7.81
CA HIS A 94 6.99 -18.73 6.57
C HIS A 94 8.24 -19.55 6.84
N ALA A 95 9.05 -19.16 7.81
CA ALA A 95 10.27 -19.88 8.18
C ALA A 95 9.94 -21.26 8.76
N ARG A 96 8.79 -21.40 9.43
CA ARG A 96 8.39 -22.65 10.07
C ARG A 96 7.74 -23.63 9.10
N ASP A 97 6.84 -23.17 8.24
CA ASP A 97 6.03 -24.07 7.39
C ASP A 97 5.87 -23.60 5.94
N GLY A 98 6.57 -22.53 5.54
CA GLY A 98 6.49 -22.01 4.19
C GLY A 98 5.21 -21.26 3.85
N SER A 99 4.35 -20.94 4.83
CA SER A 99 3.11 -20.24 4.56
C SER A 99 3.34 -18.79 4.13
N GLY A 100 2.39 -18.23 3.38
CA GLY A 100 2.46 -16.88 2.84
C GLY A 100 3.16 -16.82 1.48
N GLU A 101 3.08 -15.67 0.84
CA GLU A 101 3.70 -15.45 -0.47
C GLU A 101 5.14 -14.99 -0.32
N ALA A 102 6.07 -15.78 -0.85
CA ALA A 102 7.51 -15.52 -0.72
C ALA A 102 7.91 -14.15 -1.28
N GLU A 103 7.32 -13.75 -2.42
CA GLU A 103 7.63 -12.45 -3.04
C GLU A 103 7.23 -11.28 -2.14
N VAL A 104 6.06 -11.34 -1.56
CA VAL A 104 5.54 -10.30 -0.65
C VAL A 104 6.40 -10.24 0.61
N LEU A 105 6.70 -11.38 1.20
CA LEU A 105 7.51 -11.44 2.42
C LEU A 105 8.94 -10.96 2.16
N LYS A 106 9.47 -11.22 0.99
CA LYS A 106 10.77 -10.72 0.58
C LYS A 106 10.79 -9.20 0.50
N GLN A 107 9.75 -8.60 -0.09
CA GLN A 107 9.61 -7.14 -0.14
C GLN A 107 9.58 -6.54 1.27
N TRP A 108 8.83 -7.15 2.17
CA TRP A 108 8.74 -6.68 3.55
C TRP A 108 10.08 -6.81 4.28
N SER A 109 10.78 -7.94 4.11
CA SER A 109 12.06 -8.16 4.77
C SER A 109 13.10 -7.15 4.32
N GLU A 110 13.12 -6.81 3.05
CA GLU A 110 14.04 -5.81 2.51
C GLU A 110 13.71 -4.40 3.00
N ARG A 111 12.42 -4.04 2.95
CA ARG A 111 11.99 -2.68 3.35
C ARG A 111 12.19 -2.44 4.86
N TYR A 112 11.86 -3.41 5.68
CA TYR A 112 11.91 -3.27 7.13
C TYR A 112 13.18 -3.83 7.75
N ASN A 113 14.15 -4.15 6.90
CA ASN A 113 15.48 -4.58 7.30
C ASN A 113 15.47 -5.88 8.12
N VAL A 114 14.65 -6.82 7.70
CA VAL A 114 14.56 -8.16 8.30
C VAL A 114 14.82 -9.18 7.20
N ASN A 115 15.66 -10.17 7.48
CA ASN A 115 15.98 -11.20 6.51
C ASN A 115 14.86 -12.24 6.40
N LEU A 116 14.63 -12.73 5.18
CA LEU A 116 13.73 -13.84 4.93
C LEU A 116 14.55 -15.13 4.99
N PHE A 117 14.27 -15.99 5.98
CA PHE A 117 15.03 -17.20 6.22
C PHE A 117 14.32 -18.42 5.63
N ALA A 118 15.10 -19.48 5.36
CA ALA A 118 14.54 -20.77 4.97
C ALA A 118 13.74 -21.38 6.16
N PRO A 119 12.69 -22.17 5.88
CA PRO A 119 11.91 -22.79 6.95
C PRO A 119 12.79 -23.58 7.91
N GLY A 120 12.61 -23.37 9.20
CA GLY A 120 13.35 -24.07 10.25
C GLY A 120 14.76 -23.55 10.52
N SER A 121 15.24 -22.55 9.79
CA SER A 121 16.61 -22.04 9.93
C SER A 121 16.70 -20.86 10.91
N VAL A 122 15.59 -20.38 11.42
CA VAL A 122 15.56 -19.20 12.31
C VAL A 122 14.55 -19.43 13.43
N THR A 123 14.82 -18.87 14.60
CA THR A 123 13.90 -18.93 15.73
C THR A 123 13.06 -17.67 15.80
N LEU A 124 11.96 -17.75 16.54
CA LEU A 124 11.10 -16.59 16.79
C LEU A 124 11.87 -15.45 17.50
N ASP A 125 12.74 -15.80 18.43
CA ASP A 125 13.52 -14.81 19.17
C ASP A 125 14.50 -14.06 18.28
N ASP A 126 15.11 -14.74 17.32
CA ASP A 126 16.00 -14.11 16.34
C ASP A 126 15.26 -13.06 15.51
N LEU A 127 14.06 -13.39 15.04
CA LEU A 127 13.25 -12.46 14.28
C LEU A 127 12.80 -11.27 15.09
N LYS A 128 12.39 -11.50 16.36
CA LYS A 128 11.99 -10.43 17.26
C LYS A 128 13.13 -9.47 17.53
N PHE A 129 14.32 -9.99 17.72
CA PHE A 129 15.50 -9.18 17.97
C PHE A 129 15.79 -8.26 16.79
N GLU A 130 15.76 -8.78 15.57
CA GLU A 130 15.99 -7.98 14.36
C GLU A 130 14.96 -6.88 14.17
N LEU A 131 13.70 -7.18 14.43
CA LEU A 131 12.61 -6.21 14.28
C LEU A 131 12.62 -5.12 15.34
N LEU A 132 13.10 -5.42 16.54
CA LEU A 132 13.10 -4.48 17.65
C LEU A 132 14.41 -3.70 17.79
N ALA A 133 15.43 -4.14 17.09
CA ALA A 133 16.73 -3.47 17.10
C ALA A 133 16.74 -2.28 16.13
#